data_3afdec513a970b986344f9338cbde452
#
_entry.id   3afdec513a970b986344f9338cbde452
#
_cell.length_a   1.000
_cell.length_b   1.000
_cell.length_c   1.000
_cell.angle_alpha   90.00
_cell.angle_beta   90.00
_cell.angle_gamma   90.00
#
_symmetry.space_group_name_H-M   'P 1'
#
loop_
_entity.id
_entity.type
_entity.pdbx_description
1 polymer ?
#
loop_
_entity_poly.entity_id
_entity_poly.type
_entity_poly.pdbx_seq_one_letter_code
_entity_poly.pdbx_strand_id
1 'polypeptide(L)'
;HPPIWVGGASDAALRRTVRLGNAWHPIRFQEGWFRDEGIPRLKAIAAEEGAAMPALCPRIRLRLFDTPLDDDERIMGNGTAEQVHRDLAVLEDLGCKHVLLDTYYDDIEASKNVEASWCTLAQVAETMIDLSTGTVR
;
A
#
# COMPACT_ATOMS: atom_id res chain seq x y z
N HIS A 1 -2.69 23.63 5.06
CA HIS A 1 -3.58 22.51 5.36
C HIS A 1 -2.80 21.18 5.39
N PRO A 2 -3.27 20.15 6.09
CA PRO A 2 -2.60 18.86 6.08
C PRO A 2 -2.63 18.26 4.67
N PRO A 3 -1.68 17.34 4.34
CA PRO A 3 -1.68 16.63 3.06
C PRO A 3 -2.98 15.85 2.84
N ILE A 4 -3.54 15.95 1.64
CA ILE A 4 -4.76 15.24 1.26
C ILE A 4 -4.39 14.00 0.46
N TRP A 5 -4.75 12.83 0.95
CA TRP A 5 -4.58 11.56 0.25
C TRP A 5 -5.90 11.12 -0.37
N VAL A 6 -5.88 10.82 -1.66
CA VAL A 6 -7.08 10.49 -2.43
C VAL A 6 -7.07 9.02 -2.83
N GLY A 7 -8.09 8.29 -2.46
CA GLY A 7 -8.28 6.88 -2.80
C GLY A 7 -8.98 6.67 -4.14
N GLY A 8 -9.01 5.41 -4.56
CA GLY A 8 -9.65 4.94 -5.79
C GLY A 8 -8.69 4.73 -6.95
N ALA A 9 -9.12 3.90 -7.91
CA ALA A 9 -8.31 3.46 -9.06
C ALA A 9 -8.91 3.84 -10.43
N SER A 10 -10.11 4.41 -10.45
CA SER A 10 -10.72 4.88 -11.70
C SER A 10 -10.05 6.15 -12.21
N ASP A 11 -10.11 6.41 -13.50
CA ASP A 11 -9.60 7.66 -14.11
C ASP A 11 -10.13 8.91 -13.40
N ALA A 12 -11.41 8.91 -13.02
CA ALA A 12 -12.00 10.02 -12.29
C ALA A 12 -11.36 10.21 -10.89
N ALA A 13 -11.01 9.13 -10.20
CA ALA A 13 -10.31 9.18 -8.93
C ALA A 13 -8.86 9.66 -9.11
N LEU A 14 -8.15 9.17 -10.12
CA LEU A 14 -6.80 9.59 -10.44
C LEU A 14 -6.74 11.08 -10.84
N ARG A 15 -7.68 11.55 -11.68
CA ARG A 15 -7.78 12.99 -12.00
C ARG A 15 -8.06 13.84 -10.77
N ARG A 16 -8.94 13.38 -9.88
CA ARG A 16 -9.19 14.06 -8.60
C ARG A 16 -7.93 14.10 -7.72
N THR A 17 -7.17 13.01 -7.69
CA THR A 17 -5.88 12.95 -6.98
C THR A 17 -4.91 13.99 -7.53
N VAL A 18 -4.75 14.07 -8.85
CA VAL A 18 -3.84 15.02 -9.50
C VAL A 18 -4.25 16.47 -9.27
N ARG A 19 -5.56 16.76 -9.33
CA ARG A 19 -6.07 18.13 -9.22
C ARG A 19 -6.16 18.67 -7.80
N LEU A 20 -6.47 17.80 -6.83
CA LEU A 20 -6.88 18.22 -5.49
C LEU A 20 -6.08 17.55 -4.37
N GLY A 21 -5.36 16.46 -4.68
CA GLY A 21 -4.64 15.65 -3.69
C GLY A 21 -3.14 15.94 -3.69
N ASN A 22 -2.50 15.53 -2.60
CA ASN A 22 -1.05 15.49 -2.47
C ASN A 22 -0.49 14.09 -2.71
N ALA A 23 -1.33 13.05 -2.50
CA ALA A 23 -0.92 11.66 -2.66
C ALA A 23 -2.07 10.80 -3.20
N TRP A 24 -1.68 9.77 -3.94
CA TRP A 24 -2.56 8.67 -4.31
C TRP A 24 -2.53 7.57 -3.25
N HIS A 25 -3.71 7.13 -2.82
CA HIS A 25 -3.90 6.17 -1.74
C HIS A 25 -4.75 4.96 -2.22
N PRO A 26 -4.21 4.11 -3.14
CA PRO A 26 -4.90 2.92 -3.59
C PRO A 26 -4.98 1.87 -2.49
N ILE A 27 -5.99 0.99 -2.59
CA ILE A 27 -6.22 -0.12 -1.67
C ILE A 27 -6.50 -1.41 -2.46
N ARG A 28 -6.20 -2.58 -1.87
CA ARG A 28 -6.54 -3.90 -2.42
C ARG A 28 -6.07 -4.10 -3.87
N PHE A 29 -4.79 -4.03 -4.08
CA PHE A 29 -4.20 -4.19 -5.41
C PHE A 29 -3.15 -5.30 -5.41
N GLN A 30 -2.92 -5.86 -6.59
CA GLN A 30 -1.83 -6.78 -6.89
C GLN A 30 -0.57 -5.98 -7.27
N GLU A 31 0.61 -6.56 -7.05
CA GLU A 31 1.88 -5.92 -7.40
C GLU A 31 1.94 -5.55 -8.89
N GLY A 32 1.66 -6.51 -9.77
CA GLY A 32 1.73 -6.30 -11.22
C GLY A 32 0.82 -5.16 -11.67
N TRP A 33 -0.43 -5.16 -11.22
CA TRP A 33 -1.35 -4.06 -11.54
C TRP A 33 -0.84 -2.70 -11.07
N PHE A 34 -0.32 -2.63 -9.84
CA PHE A 34 0.16 -1.36 -9.27
C PHE A 34 1.33 -0.80 -10.06
N ARG A 35 2.33 -1.69 -10.38
CA ARG A 35 3.55 -1.34 -11.10
C ARG A 35 3.30 -1.03 -12.59
N ASP A 36 2.53 -1.90 -13.28
CA ASP A 36 2.48 -1.91 -14.75
C ASP A 36 1.27 -1.14 -15.31
N GLU A 37 0.25 -0.88 -14.50
CA GLU A 37 -0.96 -0.17 -14.90
C GLU A 37 -1.24 1.06 -14.04
N GLY A 38 -1.35 0.90 -12.72
CA GLY A 38 -1.79 1.96 -11.81
C GLY A 38 -0.88 3.17 -11.80
N ILE A 39 0.41 2.96 -11.54
CA ILE A 39 1.42 4.04 -11.54
C ILE A 39 1.56 4.69 -12.92
N PRO A 40 1.72 3.94 -14.03
CA PRO A 40 1.78 4.52 -15.36
C PRO A 40 0.53 5.34 -15.71
N ARG A 41 -0.67 4.87 -15.32
CA ARG A 41 -1.91 5.60 -15.57
C ARG A 41 -1.98 6.91 -14.80
N LEU A 42 -1.60 6.90 -13.51
CA LEU A 42 -1.52 8.13 -12.71
C LEU A 42 -0.54 9.14 -13.34
N LYS A 43 0.63 8.65 -13.77
CA LYS A 43 1.66 9.47 -14.43
C LYS A 43 1.16 10.09 -15.74
N ALA A 44 0.44 9.30 -16.56
CA ALA A 44 -0.15 9.79 -17.80
C ALA A 44 -1.19 10.90 -17.53
N ILE A 45 -2.07 10.71 -16.55
CA ILE A 45 -3.07 11.70 -16.17
C ILE A 45 -2.41 12.98 -15.60
N ALA A 46 -1.36 12.85 -14.80
CA ALA A 46 -0.62 14.02 -14.32
C ALA A 46 -0.02 14.83 -15.48
N ALA A 47 0.54 14.16 -16.50
CA ALA A 47 1.04 14.80 -17.69
C ALA A 47 -0.07 15.47 -18.53
N GLU A 48 -1.21 14.79 -18.72
CA GLU A 48 -2.40 15.37 -19.39
C GLU A 48 -2.90 16.64 -18.71
N GLU A 49 -2.85 16.69 -17.37
CA GLU A 49 -3.28 17.84 -16.56
C GLU A 49 -2.18 18.92 -16.40
N GLY A 50 -0.98 18.69 -16.93
CA GLY A 50 0.16 19.60 -16.78
C GLY A 50 0.61 19.76 -15.31
N ALA A 51 0.39 18.76 -14.48
CA ALA A 51 0.64 18.78 -13.05
C ALA A 51 1.81 17.84 -12.66
N ALA A 52 2.40 18.09 -11.50
CA ALA A 52 3.35 17.15 -10.92
C ALA A 52 2.65 15.86 -10.50
N MET A 53 3.37 14.74 -10.60
CA MET A 53 2.87 13.44 -10.12
C MET A 53 2.68 13.48 -8.60
N PRO A 54 1.48 13.13 -8.08
CA PRO A 54 1.25 13.00 -6.65
C PRO A 54 2.14 11.93 -6.01
N ALA A 55 2.41 12.05 -4.72
CA ALA A 55 3.13 11.02 -3.99
C ALA A 55 2.35 9.69 -3.99
N LEU A 56 3.08 8.58 -3.94
CA LEU A 56 2.49 7.24 -3.78
C LEU A 56 2.42 6.90 -2.30
N CYS A 57 1.21 6.75 -1.78
CA CYS A 57 0.94 6.43 -0.37
C CYS A 57 -0.10 5.30 -0.27
N PRO A 58 0.22 4.09 -0.72
CA PRO A 58 -0.74 2.98 -0.75
C PRO A 58 -1.14 2.52 0.65
N ARG A 59 -2.32 1.89 0.74
CA ARG A 59 -2.79 1.13 1.88
C ARG A 59 -2.81 -0.33 1.52
N ILE A 60 -2.02 -1.14 2.22
CA ILE A 60 -2.01 -2.59 2.07
C ILE A 60 -2.72 -3.23 3.27
N ARG A 61 -3.51 -4.26 2.99
CA ARG A 61 -4.14 -5.05 4.03
C ARG A 61 -3.13 -6.05 4.56
N LEU A 62 -2.69 -5.86 5.81
CA LEU A 62 -1.69 -6.69 6.43
C LEU A 62 -2.30 -7.97 7.01
N ARG A 63 -2.07 -9.10 6.34
CA ARG A 63 -2.48 -10.44 6.81
C ARG A 63 -1.32 -11.42 6.66
N LEU A 64 -0.85 -11.94 7.78
CA LEU A 64 0.17 -12.96 7.80
C LEU A 64 -0.45 -14.36 7.85
N PHE A 65 0.08 -15.26 7.03
CA PHE A 65 -0.33 -16.67 6.94
C PHE A 65 0.89 -17.57 7.15
N ASP A 66 0.66 -18.78 7.63
CA ASP A 66 1.72 -19.78 7.82
C ASP A 66 2.15 -20.43 6.50
N THR A 67 1.31 -20.36 5.47
CA THR A 67 1.57 -20.94 4.15
C THR A 67 1.56 -19.88 3.08
N PRO A 68 2.45 -19.98 2.07
CA PRO A 68 2.50 -19.01 0.99
C PRO A 68 1.23 -19.03 0.15
N LEU A 69 0.81 -17.84 -0.28
CA LEU A 69 -0.25 -17.64 -1.25
C LEU A 69 0.34 -17.57 -2.66
N ASP A 70 -0.51 -17.80 -3.67
CA ASP A 70 -0.13 -17.62 -5.06
C ASP A 70 0.19 -16.15 -5.33
N ASP A 71 1.40 -15.86 -5.77
CA ASP A 71 1.89 -14.50 -5.98
C ASP A 71 1.13 -13.78 -7.11
N ASP A 72 0.58 -14.51 -8.09
CA ASP A 72 -0.19 -13.93 -9.20
C ASP A 72 -1.63 -13.55 -8.80
N GLU A 73 -2.17 -14.17 -7.76
CA GLU A 73 -3.57 -13.96 -7.33
C GLU A 73 -3.71 -13.11 -6.06
N ARG A 74 -2.69 -13.11 -5.20
CA ARG A 74 -2.75 -12.39 -3.91
C ARG A 74 -2.72 -10.87 -4.08
N ILE A 75 -3.35 -10.18 -3.16
CA ILE A 75 -3.16 -8.73 -3.01
C ILE A 75 -1.94 -8.45 -2.12
N MET A 76 -1.25 -7.34 -2.37
CA MET A 76 -0.10 -6.92 -1.56
C MET A 76 -0.48 -6.77 -0.08
N GLY A 77 0.41 -7.23 0.80
CA GLY A 77 0.22 -7.27 2.24
C GLY A 77 -0.43 -8.55 2.77
N ASN A 78 -0.91 -9.45 1.89
CA ASN A 78 -1.40 -10.77 2.26
C ASN A 78 -0.38 -11.85 1.89
N GLY A 79 0.05 -12.69 2.83
CA GLY A 79 0.98 -13.77 2.54
C GLY A 79 1.77 -14.20 3.76
N THR A 80 2.82 -15.00 3.55
CA THR A 80 3.78 -15.31 4.61
C THR A 80 4.58 -14.05 4.99
N ALA A 81 5.33 -14.12 6.08
CA ALA A 81 6.22 -13.02 6.48
C ALA A 81 7.20 -12.63 5.37
N GLU A 82 7.75 -13.63 4.65
CA GLU A 82 8.65 -13.40 3.52
C GLU A 82 7.94 -12.73 2.33
N GLN A 83 6.68 -13.12 2.05
CA GLN A 83 5.92 -12.50 0.97
C GLN A 83 5.58 -11.03 1.28
N VAL A 84 5.17 -10.75 2.51
CA VAL A 84 4.87 -9.38 2.95
C VAL A 84 6.15 -8.53 3.01
N HIS A 85 7.27 -9.09 3.44
CA HIS A 85 8.56 -8.39 3.41
C HIS A 85 8.95 -7.99 1.98
N ARG A 86 8.82 -8.91 1.01
CA ARG A 86 9.04 -8.59 -0.42
C ARG A 86 8.10 -7.48 -0.91
N ASP A 87 6.82 -7.52 -0.52
CA ASP A 87 5.87 -6.47 -0.88
C ASP A 87 6.33 -5.10 -0.41
N LEU A 88 6.80 -5.00 0.83
CA LEU A 88 7.30 -3.75 1.39
C LEU A 88 8.54 -3.26 0.63
N ALA A 89 9.48 -4.15 0.30
CA ALA A 89 10.67 -3.81 -0.48
C ALA A 89 10.29 -3.32 -1.89
N VAL A 90 9.35 -3.99 -2.56
CA VAL A 90 8.85 -3.54 -3.87
C VAL A 90 8.19 -2.17 -3.79
N LEU A 91 7.39 -1.89 -2.75
CA LEU A 91 6.77 -0.59 -2.57
C LEU A 91 7.81 0.52 -2.33
N GLU A 92 8.88 0.23 -1.60
CA GLU A 92 10.01 1.13 -1.40
C GLU A 92 10.72 1.42 -2.73
N ASP A 93 11.05 0.38 -3.51
CA ASP A 93 11.71 0.49 -4.81
C ASP A 93 10.86 1.27 -5.84
N LEU A 94 9.54 1.14 -5.78
CA LEU A 94 8.60 1.92 -6.59
C LEU A 94 8.47 3.39 -6.14
N GLY A 95 9.17 3.77 -5.08
CA GLY A 95 9.22 5.15 -4.58
C GLY A 95 8.00 5.57 -3.77
N CYS A 96 7.29 4.63 -3.16
CA CYS A 96 6.22 4.93 -2.23
C CYS A 96 6.77 5.74 -1.04
N LYS A 97 6.11 6.84 -0.70
CA LYS A 97 6.54 7.73 0.38
C LYS A 97 6.06 7.27 1.74
N HIS A 98 4.88 6.68 1.77
CA HIS A 98 4.28 6.10 2.97
C HIS A 98 3.50 4.86 2.58
N VAL A 99 3.49 3.86 3.44
CA VAL A 99 2.65 2.68 3.32
C VAL A 99 1.80 2.56 4.58
N LEU A 100 0.48 2.58 4.42
CA LEU A 100 -0.43 2.33 5.53
C LEU A 100 -0.64 0.83 5.67
N LEU A 101 -0.26 0.27 6.82
CA LEU A 101 -0.49 -1.13 7.18
C LEU A 101 -1.86 -1.25 7.85
N ASP A 102 -2.79 -1.92 7.18
CA ASP A 102 -4.18 -2.04 7.61
C ASP A 102 -4.49 -3.42 8.14
N THR A 103 -4.76 -3.53 9.44
CA THR A 103 -5.15 -4.78 10.10
C THR A 103 -6.67 -5.00 10.12
N TYR A 104 -7.45 -4.22 9.39
CA TYR A 104 -8.88 -4.44 9.24
C TYR A 104 -9.18 -5.54 8.21
N TYR A 105 -9.93 -6.55 8.60
CA TYR A 105 -10.12 -7.78 7.82
C TYR A 105 -11.50 -7.93 7.15
N ASP A 106 -12.32 -6.88 7.08
CA ASP A 106 -13.75 -6.93 6.70
C ASP A 106 -14.60 -7.86 7.60
N ASP A 107 -14.04 -8.30 8.70
CA ASP A 107 -14.70 -9.05 9.74
C ASP A 107 -14.67 -8.20 11.01
N ILE A 108 -15.85 -7.75 11.44
CA ILE A 108 -15.98 -6.87 12.60
C ILE A 108 -15.49 -7.56 13.89
N GLU A 109 -15.76 -8.85 14.04
CA GLU A 109 -15.35 -9.58 15.25
C GLU A 109 -13.82 -9.82 15.26
N ALA A 110 -13.24 -10.21 14.13
CA ALA A 110 -11.78 -10.32 14.01
C ALA A 110 -11.08 -8.97 14.21
N SER A 111 -11.68 -7.88 13.72
CA SER A 111 -11.13 -6.52 13.85
C SER A 111 -11.19 -5.97 15.28
N LYS A 112 -12.01 -6.55 16.17
CA LYS A 112 -12.04 -6.23 17.60
C LYS A 112 -10.87 -6.85 18.36
N ASN A 113 -10.18 -7.83 17.80
CA ASN A 113 -9.01 -8.43 18.42
C ASN A 113 -7.78 -7.52 18.27
N VAL A 114 -7.72 -6.52 19.13
CA VAL A 114 -6.65 -5.51 19.14
C VAL A 114 -5.29 -6.15 19.42
N GLU A 115 -5.23 -7.18 20.26
CA GLU A 115 -3.98 -7.87 20.59
C GLU A 115 -3.38 -8.58 19.37
N ALA A 116 -4.20 -9.28 18.59
CA ALA A 116 -3.75 -9.90 17.33
C ALA A 116 -3.22 -8.86 16.34
N SER A 117 -3.90 -7.71 16.22
CA SER A 117 -3.42 -6.60 15.39
C SER A 117 -2.06 -6.05 15.87
N TRP A 118 -1.90 -5.88 17.18
CA TRP A 118 -0.62 -5.45 17.77
C TRP A 118 0.50 -6.47 17.54
N CYS A 119 0.25 -7.77 17.73
CA CYS A 119 1.22 -8.83 17.47
C CYS A 119 1.70 -8.80 16.01
N THR A 120 0.76 -8.67 15.06
CA THR A 120 1.08 -8.60 13.63
C THR A 120 1.92 -7.36 13.30
N LEU A 121 1.54 -6.19 13.81
CA LEU A 121 2.30 -4.94 13.59
C LEU A 121 3.68 -4.98 14.26
N ALA A 122 3.78 -5.55 15.48
CA ALA A 122 5.05 -5.73 16.17
C ALA A 122 5.99 -6.64 15.37
N GLN A 123 5.49 -7.76 14.85
CA GLN A 123 6.29 -8.66 14.00
C GLN A 123 6.87 -7.93 12.78
N VAL A 124 6.06 -7.14 12.07
CA VAL A 124 6.54 -6.34 10.93
C VAL A 124 7.59 -5.33 11.37
N ALA A 125 7.34 -4.59 12.45
CA ALA A 125 8.25 -3.58 12.98
C ALA A 125 9.60 -4.17 13.41
N GLU A 126 9.59 -5.35 14.03
CA GLU A 126 10.79 -6.00 14.54
C GLU A 126 11.62 -6.69 13.46
N THR A 127 10.96 -7.26 12.43
CA THR A 127 11.62 -8.15 11.48
C THR A 127 11.79 -7.57 10.07
N MET A 128 10.96 -6.61 9.67
CA MET A 128 10.90 -6.14 8.29
C MET A 128 11.29 -4.68 8.10
N ILE A 129 11.19 -3.85 9.14
CA ILE A 129 11.38 -2.40 9.02
C ILE A 129 12.46 -1.92 9.99
N ASP A 130 13.38 -1.10 9.50
CA ASP A 130 14.25 -0.30 10.37
C ASP A 130 13.47 0.93 10.83
N LEU A 131 13.04 0.92 12.09
CA LEU A 131 12.24 2.01 12.66
C LEU A 131 13.01 3.33 12.81
N SER A 132 14.35 3.31 12.74
CA SER A 132 15.16 4.53 12.85
C SER A 132 15.20 5.31 11.54
N THR A 133 15.10 4.62 10.41
CA THR A 133 15.14 5.20 9.06
C THR A 133 13.78 5.16 8.39
N GLY A 134 12.90 4.27 8.81
CA GLY A 134 11.60 3.99 8.16
C GLY A 134 11.75 3.22 6.85
N THR A 135 12.89 2.54 6.62
CA THR A 135 13.18 1.75 5.43
C THR A 135 12.96 0.25 5.68
N VAL A 136 12.79 -0.51 4.61
CA VAL A 136 12.75 -1.98 4.66
C VAL A 136 14.15 -2.52 4.94
N ARG A 137 14.23 -3.60 5.76
CA ARG A 137 15.51 -4.26 6.11
C ARG A 137 15.97 -5.21 5.04
#